data_c0d48249166d49da0456c4db991cf346
#
_entry.id   c0d48249166d49da0456c4db991cf346
#
_cell.length_a   1.000
_cell.length_b   1.000
_cell.length_c   1.000
_cell.angle_alpha   90.00
_cell.angle_beta   90.00
_cell.angle_gamma   90.00
#
_symmetry.space_group_name_H-M   'P 1'
#
loop_
_entity.id
_entity.type
_entity.pdbx_description
1 polymer ?
#
loop_
_entity_poly.entity_id
_entity_poly.type
_entity_poly.pdbx_seq_one_letter_code
_entity_poly.pdbx_strand_id
1 'polypeptide(L)'
;MSDMYDFRLKVFQRVAWNLSFTKAAQELQISQPAVTKHIRELESIYNTRLFDRIGNKIALTTAGIILLKHCDTILSEYSKLNYKMHQ
;
A
#
# COMPACT_ATOMS: atom_id res chain seq x y z
N MET A 1 -11.14 11.94 -5.46
CA MET A 1 -10.49 11.34 -6.42
C MET A 1 -9.07 10.96 -6.05
N SER A 2 -8.19 11.83 -5.98
CA SER A 2 -6.84 11.47 -5.64
C SER A 2 -6.73 10.87 -4.23
N ASP A 3 -7.64 11.22 -3.31
CA ASP A 3 -7.59 10.72 -1.94
C ASP A 3 -7.76 9.21 -1.88
N MET A 4 -8.68 8.65 -2.68
CA MET A 4 -8.90 7.22 -2.70
C MET A 4 -7.67 6.48 -3.21
N TYR A 5 -7.08 6.97 -4.30
CA TYR A 5 -5.89 6.35 -4.87
C TYR A 5 -4.71 6.44 -3.91
N ASP A 6 -4.54 7.62 -3.32
CA ASP A 6 -3.49 7.85 -2.34
C ASP A 6 -3.61 6.90 -1.15
N PHE A 7 -4.82 6.69 -0.65
CA PHE A 7 -5.03 5.80 0.48
C PHE A 7 -4.71 4.35 0.12
N ARG A 8 -5.05 3.90 -1.08
CA ARG A 8 -4.69 2.54 -1.50
C ARG A 8 -3.18 2.35 -1.52
N LEU A 9 -2.45 3.35 -2.00
CA LEU A 9 -0.99 3.28 -1.99
C LEU A 9 -0.46 3.25 -0.57
N LYS A 10 -1.07 4.00 0.33
CA LYS A 10 -0.67 3.98 1.74
C LYS A 10 -0.93 2.62 2.36
N VAL A 11 -2.07 2.01 2.06
CA VAL A 11 -2.38 0.66 2.53
C VAL A 11 -1.33 -0.32 2.03
N PHE A 12 -1.02 -0.28 0.75
CA PHE A 12 -0.01 -1.14 0.17
C PHE A 12 1.34 -0.96 0.86
N GLN A 13 1.76 0.29 1.05
CA GLN A 13 3.02 0.60 1.70
C GLN A 13 3.11 -0.03 3.08
N ARG A 14 2.04 0.08 3.87
CA ARG A 14 2.05 -0.44 5.23
C ARG A 14 2.06 -1.96 5.26
N VAL A 15 1.35 -2.61 4.33
CA VAL A 15 1.44 -4.06 4.21
C VAL A 15 2.87 -4.46 3.83
N ALA A 16 3.46 -3.76 2.88
CA ALA A 16 4.80 -4.09 2.41
C ALA A 16 5.86 -3.88 3.49
N TRP A 17 5.79 -2.77 4.22
CA TRP A 17 6.74 -2.48 5.30
C TRP A 17 6.65 -3.51 6.42
N ASN A 18 5.44 -3.94 6.75
CA ASN A 18 5.21 -4.87 7.86
C ASN A 18 5.26 -6.33 7.41
N LEU A 19 5.10 -6.58 6.11
CA LEU A 19 4.86 -7.91 5.55
C LEU A 19 3.75 -8.62 6.34
N SER A 20 2.69 -7.87 6.62
CA SER A 20 1.56 -8.35 7.42
C SER A 20 0.33 -7.51 7.14
N PHE A 21 -0.74 -8.17 6.70
CA PHE A 21 -2.04 -7.52 6.51
C PHE A 21 -2.63 -7.08 7.84
N THR A 22 -2.46 -7.92 8.87
CA THR A 22 -3.00 -7.63 10.19
C THR A 22 -2.36 -6.40 10.80
N LYS A 23 -1.02 -6.32 10.74
CA LYS A 23 -0.32 -5.17 11.31
C LYS A 23 -0.64 -3.89 10.55
N ALA A 24 -0.74 -3.96 9.24
CA ALA A 24 -1.13 -2.80 8.45
C ALA A 24 -2.51 -2.29 8.85
N ALA A 25 -3.46 -3.22 9.02
CA ALA A 25 -4.81 -2.85 9.45
C ALA A 25 -4.78 -2.14 10.80
N GLN A 26 -3.98 -2.65 11.73
CA GLN A 26 -3.87 -2.05 13.06
C GLN A 26 -3.28 -0.64 12.97
N GLU A 27 -2.21 -0.47 12.20
CA GLU A 27 -1.58 0.84 12.06
C GLU A 27 -2.53 1.86 11.43
N LEU A 28 -3.31 1.43 10.47
CA LEU A 28 -4.21 2.33 9.74
C LEU A 28 -5.58 2.46 10.39
N GLN A 29 -5.82 1.68 11.44
CA GLN A 29 -7.09 1.67 12.16
C GLN A 29 -8.28 1.36 11.24
N ILE A 30 -8.07 0.37 10.37
CA ILE A 30 -9.12 -0.15 9.50
C ILE A 30 -9.17 -1.67 9.66
N SER A 31 -10.23 -2.27 9.14
CA SER A 31 -10.37 -3.73 9.24
C SER A 31 -9.41 -4.43 8.28
N GLN A 32 -9.05 -5.68 8.60
CA GLN A 32 -8.23 -6.46 7.70
C GLN A 32 -8.91 -6.70 6.35
N PRO A 33 -10.23 -7.00 6.29
CA PRO A 33 -10.89 -7.10 4.99
C PRO A 33 -10.79 -5.84 4.15
N ALA A 34 -10.77 -4.66 4.78
CA ALA A 34 -10.60 -3.41 4.05
C ALA A 34 -9.21 -3.34 3.44
N VAL A 35 -8.17 -3.74 4.20
CA VAL A 35 -6.81 -3.82 3.66
C VAL A 35 -6.77 -4.75 2.46
N THR A 36 -7.34 -5.94 2.60
CA THR A 36 -7.36 -6.93 1.51
C THR A 36 -8.06 -6.37 0.27
N LYS A 37 -9.17 -5.66 0.47
CA LYS A 37 -9.91 -5.07 -0.64
C LYS A 37 -9.05 -4.06 -1.39
N HIS A 38 -8.37 -3.17 -0.68
CA HIS A 38 -7.52 -2.16 -1.31
C HIS A 38 -6.37 -2.80 -2.09
N ILE A 39 -5.75 -3.85 -1.54
CA ILE A 39 -4.68 -4.54 -2.23
C ILE A 39 -5.20 -5.20 -3.51
N ARG A 40 -6.36 -5.85 -3.44
CA ARG A 40 -6.96 -6.48 -4.62
C ARG A 40 -7.31 -5.47 -5.70
N GLU A 41 -7.76 -4.29 -5.29
CA GLU A 41 -8.06 -3.22 -6.24
C GLU A 41 -6.80 -2.77 -6.97
N LEU A 42 -5.68 -2.61 -6.25
CA LEU A 42 -4.41 -2.27 -6.89
C LEU A 42 -3.95 -3.38 -7.82
N GLU A 43 -4.07 -4.63 -7.39
CA GLU A 43 -3.69 -5.77 -8.24
C GLU A 43 -4.53 -5.81 -9.51
N SER A 44 -5.80 -5.44 -9.41
CA SER A 44 -6.68 -5.37 -10.56
C SER A 44 -6.27 -4.23 -11.50
N ILE A 45 -5.96 -3.07 -10.94
CA ILE A 45 -5.54 -1.90 -11.74
C ILE A 45 -4.29 -2.23 -12.55
N TYR A 46 -3.32 -2.87 -11.93
CA TYR A 46 -2.04 -3.19 -12.58
C TYR A 46 -2.00 -4.56 -13.22
N ASN A 47 -3.08 -5.32 -13.05
CA ASN A 47 -3.23 -6.67 -13.61
C ASN A 47 -2.04 -7.56 -13.25
N THR A 48 -1.65 -7.54 -11.98
CA THR A 48 -0.54 -8.34 -11.49
C THR A 48 -0.68 -8.54 -9.98
N ARG A 49 -0.04 -9.58 -9.49
CA ARG A 49 0.01 -9.81 -8.04
C ARG A 49 1.12 -8.96 -7.43
N LEU A 50 0.85 -8.42 -6.26
CA LEU A 50 1.81 -7.60 -5.53
C LEU A 50 2.44 -8.36 -4.39
N PHE A 51 1.76 -9.37 -3.86
CA PHE A 51 2.25 -10.22 -2.78
C PHE A 51 2.06 -11.68 -3.13
N ASP A 52 3.03 -12.51 -2.74
CA ASP A 52 2.91 -13.97 -2.79
C ASP A 52 2.79 -14.51 -1.38
N ARG A 53 2.12 -15.65 -1.25
CA ARG A 53 2.07 -16.37 0.00
C ARG A 53 3.09 -17.49 -0.03
N ILE A 54 3.92 -17.56 1.01
CA ILE A 54 4.92 -18.62 1.15
C ILE A 54 4.68 -19.22 2.54
N GLY A 55 3.98 -20.35 2.57
CA GLY A 55 3.52 -20.91 3.82
C GLY A 55 2.51 -19.98 4.46
N ASN A 56 2.75 -19.58 5.71
CA ASN A 56 1.90 -18.62 6.40
C ASN A 56 2.47 -17.22 6.40
N LYS A 57 3.44 -16.95 5.53
CA LYS A 57 4.06 -15.64 5.40
C LYS A 57 3.75 -15.06 4.04
N ILE A 58 4.00 -13.76 3.89
CA ILE A 58 3.86 -13.10 2.60
C ILE A 58 5.19 -12.47 2.22
N ALA A 59 5.37 -12.30 0.91
CA ALA A 59 6.56 -11.66 0.36
C ALA A 59 6.12 -10.82 -0.82
N LEU A 60 6.90 -9.78 -1.13
CA LEU A 60 6.61 -8.96 -2.31
C LEU A 60 6.98 -9.73 -3.58
N THR A 61 6.11 -9.61 -4.59
CA THR A 61 6.47 -10.04 -5.94
C THR A 61 7.43 -9.02 -6.55
N THR A 62 7.98 -9.33 -7.71
CA THR A 62 8.78 -8.35 -8.46
C THR A 62 7.98 -7.08 -8.70
N ALA A 63 6.70 -7.22 -9.08
CA ALA A 63 5.83 -6.06 -9.28
C ALA A 63 5.63 -5.28 -7.97
N GLY A 64 5.49 -6.01 -6.85
CA GLY A 64 5.35 -5.37 -5.55
C GLY A 64 6.58 -4.57 -5.17
N ILE A 65 7.77 -5.09 -5.46
CA ILE A 65 9.02 -4.37 -5.18
C ILE A 65 9.08 -3.07 -5.99
N ILE A 66 8.71 -3.14 -7.26
CA ILE A 66 8.68 -1.95 -8.13
C ILE A 66 7.68 -0.93 -7.59
N LEU A 67 6.47 -1.40 -7.25
CA LEU A 67 5.45 -0.49 -6.75
C LEU A 67 5.87 0.16 -5.44
N LEU A 68 6.48 -0.61 -4.52
CA LEU A 68 6.90 -0.06 -3.24
C LEU A 68 7.91 1.07 -3.41
N LYS A 69 8.88 0.86 -4.30
CA LYS A 69 9.89 1.89 -4.57
C LYS A 69 9.24 3.20 -5.01
N HIS A 70 8.31 3.12 -5.95
CA HIS A 70 7.64 4.33 -6.43
C HIS A 70 6.64 4.87 -5.41
N CYS A 71 5.98 3.97 -4.68
CA CYS A 71 5.02 4.36 -3.66
C CYS A 71 5.66 5.19 -2.56
N ASP A 72 6.85 4.79 -2.10
CA ASP A 72 7.56 5.55 -1.08
C ASP A 72 7.85 6.97 -1.57
N THR A 73 8.26 7.12 -2.82
CA THR A 73 8.52 8.43 -3.39
C THR A 73 7.24 9.24 -3.54
N ILE A 74 6.19 8.64 -4.07
CA ILE A 74 4.90 9.32 -4.30
C ILE A 74 4.34 9.83 -2.98
N LEU A 75 4.30 8.99 -1.96
CA LEU A 75 3.72 9.38 -0.67
C LEU A 75 4.58 10.42 0.03
N SER A 76 5.88 10.34 -0.11
CA SER A 76 6.79 11.35 0.43
C SER A 76 6.55 12.70 -0.23
N GLU A 77 6.44 12.73 -1.57
CA GLU A 77 6.17 13.97 -2.29
C GLU A 77 4.79 14.53 -1.95
N TYR A 78 3.81 13.65 -1.76
CA TYR A 78 2.47 14.08 -1.38
C TYR A 78 2.50 14.78 -0.02
N SER A 79 3.23 14.21 0.93
CA SER A 79 3.38 14.81 2.26
C SER A 79 4.05 16.17 2.19
N LYS A 80 5.10 16.29 1.36
CA LYS A 80 5.79 17.56 1.17
C LYS A 80 4.86 18.60 0.56
N LEU A 81 4.06 18.20 -0.42
CA LEU A 81 3.10 19.10 -1.02
C LEU A 81 2.11 19.62 0.01
N ASN A 82 1.53 18.71 0.81
CA ASN A 82 0.58 19.11 1.83
C ASN A 82 1.21 20.08 2.84
N TYR A 83 2.42 19.78 3.25
CA TYR A 83 3.12 20.65 4.20
C TYR A 83 3.31 22.06 3.61
N LYS A 84 3.78 22.14 2.36
CA LYS A 84 4.02 23.44 1.71
C LYS A 84 2.73 24.21 1.47
N MET A 85 1.64 23.50 1.16
CA MET A 85 0.36 24.16 0.89
C MET A 85 -0.29 24.73 2.15
N HIS A 86 0.14 24.29 3.33
CA HIS A 86 -0.43 24.74 4.61
C HIS A 86 0.49 25.70 5.38
N GLN A 87 1.48 26.25 4.73
CA GLN A 87 2.38 27.22 5.35
C GLN A 87 1.91 28.64 5.24
#